data_76c7bbe45e73431ae4fc893105528ebb
#
_entry.id   76c7bbe45e73431ae4fc893105528ebb
#
_cell.length_a   1.000
_cell.length_b   1.000
_cell.length_c   1.000
_cell.angle_alpha   90.00
_cell.angle_beta   90.00
_cell.angle_gamma   90.00
#
_symmetry.space_group_name_H-M   'P 1'
#
loop_
_entity.id
_entity.type
_entity.pdbx_description
1 polymer ?
#
loop_
_entity_poly.entity_id
_entity_poly.type
_entity_poly.pdbx_seq_one_letter_code
_entity_poly.pdbx_strand_id
1 'polypeptide(L)'
;MSNIHKSLALRRTISSSAFTMFMLVAMVGLFSLFSIWSINRAWIEGTKHTVQMDSLSRAALDAQVSFKVQVQEWKNILLRGDDPALLEKYLKSFHAHALQTQENISQVKLEASVLGMNDLASEAEKLVDTHKSITLRYETTLVEAQAGAAVISATVARKIDVSLRGVDRDLENSIGLFADEIVDFAIQERSSLEARMQDRYFTLRWFIISVIGFSLVITAYVLTRALRATRT
;
A
#
# COMPACT_ATOMS: atom_id res chain seq x y z
N MET A 1 -38.02 -67.50 9.24
CA MET A 1 -36.88 -66.90 8.45
C MET A 1 -37.12 -65.50 7.94
N SER A 2 -38.30 -65.01 7.69
CA SER A 2 -38.64 -63.68 7.16
C SER A 2 -38.20 -62.49 8.04
N ASN A 3 -38.29 -62.57 9.37
CA ASN A 3 -38.00 -61.44 10.29
C ASN A 3 -36.51 -61.11 10.44
N ILE A 4 -35.62 -62.10 10.28
CA ILE A 4 -34.17 -61.90 10.37
C ILE A 4 -33.66 -61.12 9.16
N HIS A 5 -34.14 -61.42 7.96
CA HIS A 5 -33.82 -60.75 6.73
C HIS A 5 -34.28 -59.26 6.74
N LYS A 6 -35.50 -59.04 7.24
CA LYS A 6 -36.03 -57.66 7.40
C LYS A 6 -35.19 -56.82 8.39
N SER A 7 -34.79 -57.41 9.54
CA SER A 7 -33.97 -56.70 10.53
C SER A 7 -32.53 -56.37 10.01
N LEU A 8 -31.92 -57.21 9.22
CA LEU A 8 -30.61 -57.00 8.58
C LEU A 8 -30.69 -55.92 7.50
N ALA A 9 -31.74 -55.95 6.66
CA ALA A 9 -31.95 -54.89 5.65
C ALA A 9 -32.15 -53.51 6.29
N LEU A 10 -32.95 -53.43 7.37
CA LEU A 10 -33.17 -52.18 8.12
C LEU A 10 -31.89 -51.65 8.73
N ARG A 11 -31.07 -52.49 9.41
CA ARG A 11 -29.78 -52.11 9.98
C ARG A 11 -28.84 -51.59 8.89
N ARG A 12 -28.76 -52.22 7.74
CA ARG A 12 -27.92 -51.77 6.60
C ARG A 12 -28.36 -50.41 6.06
N THR A 13 -29.65 -50.16 5.95
CA THR A 13 -30.21 -48.88 5.48
C THR A 13 -29.91 -47.77 6.49
N ILE A 14 -30.09 -48.01 7.79
CA ILE A 14 -29.80 -47.04 8.85
C ILE A 14 -28.30 -46.72 8.90
N SER A 15 -27.44 -47.75 8.87
CA SER A 15 -25.97 -47.55 8.87
C SER A 15 -25.49 -46.79 7.63
N SER A 16 -26.00 -47.11 6.43
CA SER A 16 -25.66 -46.36 5.22
C SER A 16 -26.13 -44.92 5.28
N SER A 17 -27.31 -44.63 5.80
CA SER A 17 -27.84 -43.27 5.96
C SER A 17 -27.01 -42.46 6.97
N ALA A 18 -26.63 -43.04 8.10
CA ALA A 18 -25.80 -42.42 9.10
C ALA A 18 -24.40 -42.11 8.55
N PHE A 19 -23.80 -43.02 7.79
CA PHE A 19 -22.50 -42.79 7.14
C PHE A 19 -22.57 -41.68 6.11
N THR A 20 -23.63 -41.63 5.29
CA THR A 20 -23.81 -40.56 4.29
C THR A 20 -23.93 -39.17 4.99
N MET A 21 -24.72 -39.10 6.08
CA MET A 21 -24.85 -37.85 6.87
C MET A 21 -23.51 -37.44 7.49
N PHE A 22 -22.77 -38.41 8.05
CA PHE A 22 -21.43 -38.11 8.63
C PHE A 22 -20.47 -37.57 7.56
N MET A 23 -20.43 -38.20 6.38
CA MET A 23 -19.59 -37.74 5.27
C MET A 23 -19.96 -36.33 4.79
N LEU A 24 -21.27 -36.00 4.72
CA LEU A 24 -21.72 -34.66 4.36
C LEU A 24 -21.29 -33.61 5.38
N VAL A 25 -21.46 -33.90 6.67
CA VAL A 25 -21.04 -32.97 7.75
C VAL A 25 -19.52 -32.79 7.74
N ALA A 26 -18.76 -33.86 7.57
CA ALA A 26 -17.31 -33.81 7.46
C ALA A 26 -16.85 -32.97 6.25
N MET A 27 -17.49 -33.15 5.09
CA MET A 27 -17.21 -32.40 3.88
C MET A 27 -17.49 -30.88 4.07
N VAL A 28 -18.63 -30.53 4.66
CA VAL A 28 -18.98 -29.13 4.96
C VAL A 28 -18.00 -28.54 5.94
N GLY A 29 -17.60 -29.28 6.99
CA GLY A 29 -16.62 -28.86 7.97
C GLY A 29 -15.25 -28.59 7.36
N LEU A 30 -14.72 -29.52 6.57
CA LEU A 30 -13.44 -29.37 5.87
C LEU A 30 -13.44 -28.18 4.91
N PHE A 31 -14.53 -28.04 4.15
CA PHE A 31 -14.67 -26.92 3.23
C PHE A 31 -14.74 -25.56 3.96
N SER A 32 -15.45 -25.50 5.08
CA SER A 32 -15.52 -24.28 5.91
C SER A 32 -14.14 -23.87 6.43
N LEU A 33 -13.35 -24.84 6.92
CA LEU A 33 -11.97 -24.59 7.37
C LEU A 33 -11.08 -24.12 6.23
N PHE A 34 -11.17 -24.74 5.06
CA PHE A 34 -10.44 -24.30 3.86
C PHE A 34 -10.82 -22.88 3.43
N SER A 35 -12.11 -22.55 3.47
CA SER A 35 -12.60 -21.21 3.12
C SER A 35 -12.08 -20.15 4.08
N ILE A 36 -12.10 -20.40 5.39
CA ILE A 36 -11.55 -19.50 6.41
C ILE A 36 -10.05 -19.30 6.20
N TRP A 37 -9.30 -20.37 5.98
CA TRP A 37 -7.87 -20.32 5.72
C TRP A 37 -7.56 -19.49 4.45
N SER A 38 -8.29 -19.70 3.37
CA SER A 38 -8.14 -18.98 2.10
C SER A 38 -8.41 -17.48 2.24
N ILE A 39 -9.50 -17.12 2.95
CA ILE A 39 -9.84 -15.70 3.21
C ILE A 39 -8.76 -15.06 4.08
N ASN A 40 -8.34 -15.71 5.16
CA ASN A 40 -7.34 -15.16 6.07
C ASN A 40 -6.00 -14.92 5.36
N ARG A 41 -5.58 -15.85 4.50
CA ARG A 41 -4.36 -15.67 3.71
C ARG A 41 -4.47 -14.48 2.75
N ALA A 42 -5.58 -14.38 2.01
CA ALA A 42 -5.81 -13.25 1.11
C ALA A 42 -5.87 -11.90 1.84
N TRP A 43 -6.43 -11.88 3.05
CA TRP A 43 -6.47 -10.71 3.92
C TRP A 43 -5.06 -10.27 4.35
N ILE A 44 -4.23 -11.20 4.81
CA ILE A 44 -2.86 -10.90 5.25
C ILE A 44 -2.03 -10.34 4.08
N GLU A 45 -2.10 -10.97 2.90
CA GLU A 45 -1.38 -10.53 1.70
C GLU A 45 -1.87 -9.13 1.25
N GLY A 46 -3.18 -8.90 1.23
CA GLY A 46 -3.78 -7.62 0.87
C GLY A 46 -3.41 -6.49 1.84
N THR A 47 -3.44 -6.77 3.15
CA THR A 47 -3.06 -5.79 4.17
C THR A 47 -1.59 -5.39 4.05
N LYS A 48 -0.69 -6.37 3.84
CA LYS A 48 0.74 -6.10 3.64
C LYS A 48 0.97 -5.18 2.44
N HIS A 49 0.31 -5.44 1.33
CA HIS A 49 0.42 -4.63 0.13
C HIS A 49 -0.09 -3.20 0.35
N THR A 50 -1.23 -3.04 1.03
CA THR A 50 -1.79 -1.72 1.36
C THR A 50 -0.84 -0.90 2.24
N VAL A 51 -0.23 -1.53 3.27
CA VAL A 51 0.75 -0.86 4.14
C VAL A 51 1.97 -0.39 3.33
N GLN A 52 2.46 -1.19 2.39
CA GLN A 52 3.57 -0.80 1.52
C GLN A 52 3.20 0.37 0.60
N MET A 53 1.98 0.40 0.04
CA MET A 53 1.50 1.51 -0.77
C MET A 53 1.33 2.80 0.05
N ASP A 54 0.82 2.69 1.28
CA ASP A 54 0.70 3.83 2.20
C ASP A 54 2.08 4.41 2.58
N SER A 55 3.09 3.54 2.79
CA SER A 55 4.46 3.96 3.08
C SER A 55 5.08 4.71 1.88
N LEU A 56 4.94 4.14 0.68
CA LEU A 56 5.39 4.74 -0.57
C LEU A 56 4.78 6.14 -0.79
N SER A 57 3.46 6.26 -0.60
CA SER A 57 2.74 7.53 -0.75
C SER A 57 3.19 8.57 0.28
N ARG A 58 3.40 8.17 1.53
CA ARG A 58 3.91 9.08 2.57
C ARG A 58 5.30 9.58 2.23
N ALA A 59 6.21 8.69 1.84
CA ALA A 59 7.58 9.09 1.49
C ALA A 59 7.59 10.10 0.33
N ALA A 60 6.73 9.92 -0.68
CA ALA A 60 6.59 10.85 -1.79
C ALA A 60 6.06 12.23 -1.36
N LEU A 61 4.99 12.26 -0.54
CA LEU A 61 4.44 13.49 0.01
C LEU A 61 5.43 14.20 0.94
N ASP A 62 6.14 13.45 1.78
CA ASP A 62 7.15 14.00 2.69
C ASP A 62 8.34 14.57 1.90
N ALA A 63 8.71 13.99 0.75
CA ALA A 63 9.69 14.56 -0.15
C ALA A 63 9.23 15.91 -0.71
N GLN A 64 7.98 16.01 -1.16
CA GLN A 64 7.39 17.25 -1.66
C GLN A 64 7.39 18.35 -0.59
N VAL A 65 6.95 18.00 0.62
CA VAL A 65 6.91 18.94 1.75
C VAL A 65 8.32 19.42 2.13
N SER A 66 9.27 18.48 2.28
CA SER A 66 10.65 18.79 2.64
C SER A 66 11.32 19.69 1.62
N PHE A 67 11.09 19.45 0.32
CA PHE A 67 11.60 20.30 -0.75
C PHE A 67 11.01 21.72 -0.70
N LYS A 68 9.70 21.85 -0.50
CA LYS A 68 9.06 23.18 -0.36
C LYS A 68 9.62 23.95 0.83
N VAL A 69 9.88 23.27 1.96
CA VAL A 69 10.51 23.89 3.12
C VAL A 69 11.95 24.28 2.81
N GLN A 70 12.74 23.44 2.14
CA GLN A 70 14.10 23.77 1.70
C GLN A 70 14.13 25.05 0.87
N VAL A 71 13.24 25.18 -0.13
CA VAL A 71 13.11 26.39 -0.95
C VAL A 71 12.69 27.61 -0.12
N GLN A 72 11.82 27.43 0.87
CA GLN A 72 11.44 28.49 1.80
C GLN A 72 12.64 28.95 2.68
N GLU A 73 13.44 28.00 3.15
CA GLU A 73 14.64 28.34 3.93
C GLU A 73 15.70 29.04 3.09
N TRP A 74 15.81 28.66 1.81
CA TRP A 74 16.63 29.42 0.87
C TRP A 74 16.19 30.89 0.77
N LYS A 75 14.90 31.14 0.64
CA LYS A 75 14.37 32.52 0.64
C LYS A 75 14.65 33.25 1.94
N ASN A 76 14.56 32.56 3.08
CA ASN A 76 14.94 33.13 4.40
C ASN A 76 16.42 33.50 4.48
N ILE A 77 17.33 32.69 3.91
CA ILE A 77 18.75 32.99 3.78
C ILE A 77 18.94 34.29 3.05
N LEU A 78 18.30 34.52 1.91
CA LEU A 78 18.45 35.74 1.12
C LEU A 78 17.82 36.95 1.80
N LEU A 79 16.72 36.81 2.53
CA LEU A 79 16.00 37.91 3.16
C LEU A 79 16.59 38.35 4.51
N ARG A 80 17.27 37.45 5.23
CA ARG A 80 17.68 37.65 6.63
C ARG A 80 19.14 37.29 6.87
N GLY A 81 19.92 37.03 5.83
CA GLY A 81 21.32 36.63 5.92
C GLY A 81 22.27 37.75 6.23
N ASP A 82 21.79 38.98 6.46
CA ASP A 82 22.52 40.11 6.98
C ASP A 82 22.79 39.99 8.50
N ASP A 83 22.02 39.15 9.21
CA ASP A 83 22.24 38.75 10.59
C ASP A 83 22.98 37.40 10.62
N PRO A 84 24.19 37.30 11.22
CA PRO A 84 24.98 36.08 11.25
C PRO A 84 24.24 34.89 11.92
N ALA A 85 23.52 35.16 13.01
CA ALA A 85 22.80 34.11 13.74
C ALA A 85 21.60 33.55 12.95
N LEU A 86 20.90 34.43 12.22
CA LEU A 86 19.82 34.03 11.34
C LEU A 86 20.34 33.30 10.10
N LEU A 87 21.44 33.74 9.52
CA LEU A 87 22.10 33.09 8.40
C LEU A 87 22.48 31.65 8.76
N GLU A 88 23.16 31.44 9.89
CA GLU A 88 23.53 30.10 10.37
C GLU A 88 22.30 29.22 10.60
N LYS A 89 21.27 29.76 11.25
CA LYS A 89 19.99 29.04 11.50
C LYS A 89 19.35 28.56 10.20
N TYR A 90 19.21 29.45 9.22
CA TYR A 90 18.53 29.12 7.97
C TYR A 90 19.36 28.22 7.07
N LEU A 91 20.69 28.36 7.06
CA LEU A 91 21.58 27.42 6.37
C LEU A 91 21.47 26.01 6.95
N LYS A 92 21.50 25.87 8.26
CA LYS A 92 21.32 24.58 8.92
C LYS A 92 19.98 23.95 8.57
N SER A 93 18.91 24.74 8.57
CA SER A 93 17.57 24.27 8.21
C SER A 93 17.48 23.89 6.72
N PHE A 94 18.06 24.68 5.82
CA PHE A 94 18.16 24.38 4.39
C PHE A 94 18.83 23.03 4.13
N HIS A 95 20.01 22.80 4.74
CA HIS A 95 20.73 21.53 4.60
C HIS A 95 19.96 20.33 5.18
N ALA A 96 19.32 20.52 6.34
CA ALA A 96 18.51 19.46 6.95
C ALA A 96 17.36 19.05 6.03
N HIS A 97 16.63 20.02 5.46
CA HIS A 97 15.53 19.72 4.54
C HIS A 97 16.02 19.21 3.17
N ALA A 98 17.19 19.63 2.71
CA ALA A 98 17.81 19.05 1.52
C ALA A 98 18.12 17.56 1.70
N LEU A 99 18.71 17.20 2.83
CA LEU A 99 18.97 15.79 3.16
C LEU A 99 17.68 14.99 3.28
N GLN A 100 16.68 15.52 4.00
CA GLN A 100 15.40 14.86 4.19
C GLN A 100 14.66 14.65 2.86
N THR A 101 14.72 15.60 1.93
CA THR A 101 14.17 15.44 0.57
C THR A 101 14.83 14.27 -0.15
N GLN A 102 16.16 14.17 -0.12
CA GLN A 102 16.91 13.09 -0.75
C GLN A 102 16.61 11.74 -0.11
N GLU A 103 16.52 11.68 1.22
CA GLU A 103 16.18 10.47 1.96
C GLU A 103 14.77 9.97 1.60
N ASN A 104 13.79 10.87 1.58
CA ASN A 104 12.41 10.53 1.25
C ASN A 104 12.27 10.04 -0.20
N ILE A 105 12.90 10.70 -1.19
CA ILE A 105 12.87 10.22 -2.58
C ILE A 105 13.62 8.87 -2.72
N SER A 106 14.73 8.71 -1.99
CA SER A 106 15.47 7.43 -1.96
C SER A 106 14.66 6.30 -1.32
N GLN A 107 13.84 6.62 -0.32
CA GLN A 107 12.88 5.69 0.27
C GLN A 107 11.85 5.25 -0.77
N VAL A 108 11.29 6.20 -1.54
CA VAL A 108 10.37 5.89 -2.65
C VAL A 108 11.05 4.95 -3.66
N LYS A 109 12.29 5.23 -4.07
CA LYS A 109 13.07 4.37 -4.97
C LYS A 109 13.18 2.94 -4.44
N LEU A 110 13.54 2.80 -3.15
CA LEU A 110 13.72 1.49 -2.53
C LEU A 110 12.40 0.71 -2.48
N GLU A 111 11.33 1.34 -2.01
CA GLU A 111 10.02 0.71 -1.88
C GLU A 111 9.41 0.36 -3.24
N ALA A 112 9.53 1.26 -4.24
CA ALA A 112 9.12 0.98 -5.62
C ALA A 112 9.87 -0.22 -6.20
N SER A 113 11.18 -0.34 -5.96
CA SER A 113 11.98 -1.49 -6.39
C SER A 113 11.52 -2.80 -5.75
N VAL A 114 11.20 -2.78 -4.45
CA VAL A 114 10.67 -3.96 -3.73
C VAL A 114 9.30 -4.39 -4.28
N LEU A 115 8.50 -3.43 -4.74
CA LEU A 115 7.18 -3.68 -5.35
C LEU A 115 7.26 -4.05 -6.84
N GLY A 116 8.47 -4.04 -7.44
CA GLY A 116 8.66 -4.32 -8.87
C GLY A 116 8.27 -3.16 -9.80
N MET A 117 8.07 -1.96 -9.26
CA MET A 117 7.72 -0.73 -9.99
C MET A 117 8.98 -0.04 -10.52
N ASN A 118 9.66 -0.67 -11.48
CA ASN A 118 10.99 -0.27 -11.92
C ASN A 118 11.01 1.12 -12.57
N ASP A 119 9.96 1.51 -13.28
CA ASP A 119 9.85 2.82 -13.91
C ASP A 119 9.80 3.92 -12.85
N LEU A 120 8.99 3.74 -11.83
CA LEU A 120 8.90 4.65 -10.69
C LEU A 120 10.22 4.75 -9.92
N ALA A 121 10.90 3.62 -9.70
CA ALA A 121 12.22 3.60 -9.06
C ALA A 121 13.28 4.37 -9.88
N SER A 122 13.25 4.24 -11.21
CA SER A 122 14.13 4.98 -12.12
C SER A 122 13.84 6.48 -12.11
N GLU A 123 12.56 6.86 -12.04
CA GLU A 123 12.16 8.26 -11.94
C GLU A 123 12.59 8.88 -10.61
N ALA A 124 12.40 8.18 -9.50
CA ALA A 124 12.90 8.60 -8.19
C ALA A 124 14.42 8.84 -8.21
N GLU A 125 15.20 7.97 -8.86
CA GLU A 125 16.65 8.16 -9.01
C GLU A 125 17.00 9.46 -9.74
N LYS A 126 16.33 9.74 -10.86
CA LYS A 126 16.53 10.99 -11.61
C LYS A 126 16.18 12.22 -10.78
N LEU A 127 15.10 12.14 -10.00
CA LEU A 127 14.69 13.23 -9.09
C LEU A 127 15.75 13.48 -8.01
N VAL A 128 16.32 12.44 -7.39
CA VAL A 128 17.42 12.58 -6.42
C VAL A 128 18.63 13.27 -7.05
N ASP A 129 19.04 12.86 -8.26
CA ASP A 129 20.22 13.43 -8.91
C ASP A 129 19.98 14.88 -9.35
N THR A 130 18.78 15.19 -9.85
CA THR A 130 18.38 16.56 -10.17
C THR A 130 18.37 17.44 -8.92
N HIS A 131 17.82 16.94 -7.81
CA HIS A 131 17.78 17.64 -6.54
C HIS A 131 19.19 17.94 -6.01
N LYS A 132 20.11 16.96 -6.05
CA LYS A 132 21.51 17.15 -5.67
C LYS A 132 22.17 18.24 -6.51
N SER A 133 21.96 18.23 -7.81
CA SER A 133 22.49 19.22 -8.74
C SER A 133 21.99 20.64 -8.42
N ILE A 134 20.70 20.79 -8.14
CA ILE A 134 20.10 22.09 -7.77
C ILE A 134 20.61 22.55 -6.41
N THR A 135 20.68 21.66 -5.42
CA THR A 135 21.20 21.98 -4.08
C THR A 135 22.65 22.46 -4.18
N LEU A 136 23.49 21.75 -4.92
CA LEU A 136 24.89 22.17 -5.16
C LEU A 136 24.96 23.54 -5.85
N ARG A 137 24.08 23.84 -6.78
CA ARG A 137 24.02 25.14 -7.45
C ARG A 137 23.64 26.25 -6.50
N TYR A 138 22.74 26.05 -5.55
CA TYR A 138 22.45 26.99 -4.49
C TYR A 138 23.69 27.28 -3.63
N GLU A 139 24.33 26.21 -3.15
CA GLU A 139 25.50 26.30 -2.28
C GLU A 139 26.69 27.01 -2.96
N THR A 140 27.04 26.61 -4.19
CA THR A 140 28.15 27.23 -4.94
C THR A 140 27.88 28.70 -5.23
N THR A 141 26.66 29.05 -5.65
CA THR A 141 26.31 30.46 -5.90
C THR A 141 26.39 31.30 -4.62
N LEU A 142 26.00 30.73 -3.47
CA LEU A 142 26.09 31.40 -2.19
C LEU A 142 27.56 31.66 -1.79
N VAL A 143 28.39 30.62 -1.86
CA VAL A 143 29.84 30.74 -1.51
C VAL A 143 30.55 31.73 -2.40
N GLU A 144 30.31 31.66 -3.71
CA GLU A 144 30.93 32.62 -4.66
C GLU A 144 30.48 34.07 -4.41
N ALA A 145 29.20 34.26 -4.11
CA ALA A 145 28.66 35.61 -3.88
C ALA A 145 29.08 36.20 -2.53
N GLN A 146 29.29 35.39 -1.50
CA GLN A 146 29.79 35.85 -0.20
C GLN A 146 31.25 36.31 -0.28
N ALA A 147 32.08 35.74 -1.16
CA ALA A 147 33.50 36.08 -1.31
C ALA A 147 34.25 36.15 0.03
N GLY A 148 33.92 35.28 0.99
CA GLY A 148 34.51 35.23 2.34
C GLY A 148 33.85 36.17 3.38
N ALA A 149 32.77 36.87 3.05
CA ALA A 149 32.02 37.68 4.01
C ALA A 149 31.21 36.78 4.95
N ALA A 150 31.11 37.16 6.23
CA ALA A 150 30.38 36.43 7.26
C ALA A 150 28.85 36.58 7.15
N VAL A 151 28.35 37.48 6.30
CA VAL A 151 26.93 37.83 6.13
C VAL A 151 26.62 38.08 4.66
N ILE A 152 25.32 38.03 4.32
CA ILE A 152 24.81 38.31 2.99
C ILE A 152 24.21 39.71 2.98
N SER A 153 24.89 40.68 2.34
CA SER A 153 24.31 42.01 2.19
C SER A 153 23.10 41.98 1.24
N ALA A 154 22.18 42.94 1.39
CA ALA A 154 20.99 43.06 0.52
C ALA A 154 21.33 43.11 -0.98
N THR A 155 22.45 43.72 -1.35
CA THR A 155 22.94 43.79 -2.75
C THR A 155 23.39 42.42 -3.24
N VAL A 156 24.10 41.64 -2.39
CA VAL A 156 24.52 40.28 -2.70
C VAL A 156 23.29 39.34 -2.80
N ALA A 157 22.37 39.41 -1.84
CA ALA A 157 21.14 38.62 -1.86
C ALA A 157 20.34 38.83 -3.16
N ARG A 158 20.22 40.09 -3.61
CA ARG A 158 19.54 40.41 -4.87
C ARG A 158 20.23 39.83 -6.11
N LYS A 159 21.56 39.83 -6.14
CA LYS A 159 22.32 39.21 -7.24
C LYS A 159 22.10 37.71 -7.28
N ILE A 160 22.16 37.06 -6.12
CA ILE A 160 21.88 35.61 -5.98
C ILE A 160 20.45 35.29 -6.45
N ASP A 161 19.45 36.04 -5.97
CA ASP A 161 18.05 35.85 -6.37
C ASP A 161 17.86 35.94 -7.89
N VAL A 162 18.50 36.91 -8.54
CA VAL A 162 18.41 37.04 -10.01
C VAL A 162 19.07 35.87 -10.72
N SER A 163 20.22 35.36 -10.24
CA SER A 163 20.98 34.28 -10.89
C SER A 163 20.33 32.91 -10.73
N LEU A 164 19.55 32.69 -9.65
CA LEU A 164 18.90 31.43 -9.33
C LEU A 164 17.40 31.47 -9.52
N ARG A 165 16.85 32.53 -10.06
CA ARG A 165 15.40 32.68 -10.22
C ARG A 165 14.81 31.57 -11.07
N GLY A 166 13.91 30.77 -10.44
CA GLY A 166 13.16 29.71 -11.10
C GLY A 166 13.94 28.42 -11.34
N VAL A 167 15.16 28.28 -10.80
CA VAL A 167 15.97 27.05 -10.90
C VAL A 167 15.27 25.86 -10.27
N ASP A 168 14.47 26.09 -9.25
CA ASP A 168 13.73 25.12 -8.46
C ASP A 168 12.37 24.73 -9.05
N ARG A 169 11.80 25.53 -9.95
CA ARG A 169 10.41 25.36 -10.42
C ARG A 169 10.16 24.03 -11.11
N ASP A 170 11.05 23.64 -12.01
CA ASP A 170 10.86 22.41 -12.76
C ASP A 170 10.98 21.20 -11.84
N LEU A 171 11.90 21.24 -10.88
CA LEU A 171 12.02 20.18 -9.88
C LEU A 171 10.83 20.16 -8.91
N GLU A 172 10.34 21.32 -8.45
CA GLU A 172 9.15 21.41 -7.60
C GLU A 172 7.94 20.80 -8.28
N ASN A 173 7.73 21.12 -9.56
CA ASN A 173 6.66 20.54 -10.35
C ASN A 173 6.84 19.04 -10.55
N SER A 174 8.07 18.58 -10.85
CA SER A 174 8.35 17.16 -11.04
C SER A 174 8.13 16.34 -9.77
N ILE A 175 8.60 16.81 -8.62
CA ILE A 175 8.34 16.15 -7.33
C ILE A 175 6.86 16.16 -6.99
N GLY A 176 6.15 17.25 -7.31
CA GLY A 176 4.70 17.35 -7.11
C GLY A 176 3.93 16.32 -7.94
N LEU A 177 4.17 16.29 -9.25
CA LEU A 177 3.53 15.33 -10.16
C LEU A 177 3.86 13.88 -9.79
N PHE A 178 5.10 13.62 -9.42
CA PHE A 178 5.55 12.31 -8.96
C PHE A 178 4.83 11.87 -7.69
N ALA A 179 4.66 12.76 -6.72
CA ALA A 179 3.91 12.45 -5.51
C ALA A 179 2.42 12.21 -5.79
N ASP A 180 1.80 13.02 -6.64
CA ASP A 180 0.40 12.90 -7.04
C ASP A 180 0.17 11.55 -7.77
N GLU A 181 1.05 11.17 -8.70
CA GLU A 181 0.97 9.89 -9.42
C GLU A 181 1.03 8.69 -8.47
N ILE A 182 1.92 8.73 -7.47
CA ILE A 182 2.04 7.67 -6.46
C ILE A 182 0.78 7.57 -5.61
N VAL A 183 0.22 8.71 -5.19
CA VAL A 183 -1.01 8.76 -4.39
C VAL A 183 -2.19 8.22 -5.19
N ASP A 184 -2.34 8.64 -6.44
CA ASP A 184 -3.41 8.17 -7.32
C ASP A 184 -3.30 6.66 -7.58
N PHE A 185 -2.08 6.16 -7.83
CA PHE A 185 -1.83 4.74 -7.97
C PHE A 185 -2.19 3.96 -6.69
N ALA A 186 -1.80 4.45 -5.52
CA ALA A 186 -2.12 3.81 -4.24
C ALA A 186 -3.63 3.76 -3.98
N ILE A 187 -4.37 4.83 -4.30
CA ILE A 187 -5.83 4.88 -4.20
C ILE A 187 -6.48 3.86 -5.15
N GLN A 188 -6.01 3.80 -6.40
CA GLN A 188 -6.55 2.88 -7.40
C GLN A 188 -6.28 1.42 -7.02
N GLU A 189 -5.07 1.10 -6.55
CA GLU A 189 -4.73 -0.26 -6.12
C GLU A 189 -5.53 -0.68 -4.90
N ARG A 190 -5.73 0.21 -3.93
CA ARG A 190 -6.59 -0.04 -2.77
C ARG A 190 -8.03 -0.34 -3.19
N SER A 191 -8.60 0.47 -4.07
CA SER A 191 -9.98 0.25 -4.56
C SER A 191 -10.11 -1.08 -5.32
N SER A 192 -9.10 -1.44 -6.10
CA SER A 192 -9.04 -2.72 -6.83
C SER A 192 -8.94 -3.92 -5.88
N LEU A 193 -8.17 -3.81 -4.81
CA LEU A 193 -8.08 -4.83 -3.75
C LEU A 193 -9.41 -5.00 -3.03
N GLU A 194 -10.06 -3.92 -2.64
CA GLU A 194 -11.39 -3.93 -2.01
C GLU A 194 -12.43 -4.61 -2.91
N ALA A 195 -12.46 -4.28 -4.20
CA ALA A 195 -13.36 -4.90 -5.18
C ALA A 195 -13.11 -6.41 -5.32
N ARG A 196 -11.83 -6.83 -5.44
CA ARG A 196 -11.45 -8.26 -5.52
C ARG A 196 -11.82 -9.03 -4.25
N MET A 197 -11.67 -8.42 -3.08
CA MET A 197 -12.04 -9.03 -1.80
C MET A 197 -13.56 -9.18 -1.68
N GLN A 198 -14.32 -8.17 -2.10
CA GLN A 198 -15.78 -8.20 -2.11
C GLN A 198 -16.31 -9.30 -3.05
N ASP A 199 -15.78 -9.44 -4.25
CA ASP A 199 -16.15 -10.48 -5.21
C ASP A 199 -15.86 -11.89 -4.66
N ARG A 200 -14.69 -12.12 -4.07
CA ARG A 200 -14.36 -13.38 -3.39
C ARG A 200 -15.32 -13.68 -2.24
N TYR A 201 -15.67 -12.68 -1.45
CA TYR A 201 -16.62 -12.84 -0.36
C TYR A 201 -18.01 -13.26 -0.88
N PHE A 202 -18.51 -12.61 -1.93
CA PHE A 202 -19.78 -12.97 -2.56
C PHE A 202 -19.77 -14.40 -3.13
N THR A 203 -18.72 -14.76 -3.84
CA THR A 203 -18.55 -16.09 -4.41
C THR A 203 -18.57 -17.18 -3.32
N LEU A 204 -17.78 -16.99 -2.26
CA LEU A 204 -17.74 -17.92 -1.15
C LEU A 204 -19.08 -18.02 -0.40
N ARG A 205 -19.75 -16.89 -0.18
CA ARG A 205 -21.07 -16.85 0.46
C ARG A 205 -22.10 -17.67 -0.31
N TRP A 206 -22.20 -17.47 -1.62
CA TRP A 206 -23.14 -18.22 -2.46
C TRP A 206 -22.78 -19.70 -2.53
N PHE A 207 -21.49 -20.01 -2.56
CA PHE A 207 -21.04 -21.40 -2.53
C PHE A 207 -21.42 -22.09 -1.22
N ILE A 208 -21.20 -21.45 -0.07
CA ILE A 208 -21.61 -22.00 1.24
C ILE A 208 -23.11 -22.20 1.31
N ILE A 209 -23.93 -21.24 0.87
CA ILE A 209 -25.39 -21.36 0.85
C ILE A 209 -25.80 -22.54 -0.02
N SER A 210 -25.20 -22.73 -1.20
CA SER A 210 -25.48 -23.84 -2.10
C SER A 210 -25.16 -25.21 -1.49
N VAL A 211 -23.99 -25.32 -0.83
CA VAL A 211 -23.57 -26.56 -0.16
C VAL A 211 -24.51 -26.91 1.00
N ILE A 212 -24.91 -25.92 1.81
CA ILE A 212 -25.88 -26.12 2.90
C ILE A 212 -27.24 -26.55 2.33
N GLY A 213 -27.73 -25.86 1.31
CA GLY A 213 -29.00 -26.20 0.65
C GLY A 213 -29.01 -27.62 0.08
N PHE A 214 -27.92 -27.98 -0.62
CA PHE A 214 -27.78 -29.34 -1.17
C PHE A 214 -27.71 -30.42 -0.07
N SER A 215 -26.99 -30.14 1.02
CA SER A 215 -26.90 -31.01 2.18
C SER A 215 -28.27 -31.25 2.83
N LEU A 216 -29.10 -30.20 2.96
CA LEU A 216 -30.46 -30.31 3.49
C LEU A 216 -31.37 -31.16 2.59
N VAL A 217 -31.27 -30.98 1.27
CA VAL A 217 -32.06 -31.80 0.31
C VAL A 217 -31.68 -33.28 0.41
N ILE A 218 -30.37 -33.59 0.45
CA ILE A 218 -29.91 -34.98 0.60
C ILE A 218 -30.39 -35.56 1.94
N THR A 219 -30.27 -34.80 3.02
CA THR A 219 -30.71 -35.23 4.35
C THR A 219 -32.22 -35.54 4.36
N ALA A 220 -33.04 -34.67 3.79
CA ALA A 220 -34.49 -34.88 3.67
C ALA A 220 -34.82 -36.12 2.81
N TYR A 221 -34.10 -36.32 1.71
CA TYR A 221 -34.25 -37.51 0.86
C TYR A 221 -33.90 -38.80 1.62
N VAL A 222 -32.77 -38.85 2.31
CA VAL A 222 -32.34 -40.01 3.08
C VAL A 222 -33.32 -40.31 4.21
N LEU A 223 -33.82 -39.27 4.92
CA LEU A 223 -34.81 -39.44 5.98
C LEU A 223 -36.12 -40.00 5.45
N THR A 224 -36.64 -39.44 4.35
CA THR A 224 -37.89 -39.96 3.74
C THR A 224 -37.75 -41.39 3.27
N ARG A 225 -36.61 -41.79 2.71
CA ARG A 225 -36.31 -43.17 2.32
C ARG A 225 -36.26 -44.13 3.52
N ALA A 226 -35.62 -43.71 4.61
CA ALA A 226 -35.55 -44.49 5.84
C ALA A 226 -36.93 -44.68 6.47
N LEU A 227 -37.76 -43.63 6.53
CA LEU A 227 -39.13 -43.72 7.05
C LEU A 227 -40.04 -44.62 6.21
N ARG A 228 -39.89 -44.64 4.90
CA ARG A 228 -40.62 -45.56 4.02
C ARG A 228 -40.19 -47.02 4.26
N ALA A 229 -38.92 -47.30 4.47
CA ALA A 229 -38.41 -48.63 4.75
C ALA A 229 -38.83 -49.18 6.13
N THR A 230 -39.24 -48.35 7.08
CA THR A 230 -39.75 -48.76 8.39
C THR A 230 -41.27 -49.05 8.39
N ARG A 231 -42.00 -48.55 7.38
CA ARG A 231 -43.46 -48.73 7.26
C ARG A 231 -43.86 -49.96 6.44
N THR A 232 -42.93 -50.57 5.73
CA THR A 232 -43.11 -51.84 4.99
C THR A 232 -42.50 -53.01 5.75
#